data_add766fa34504e657295faee0d1c8300
#
_entry.id   add766fa34504e657295faee0d1c8300
#
_cell.length_a   1.000
_cell.length_b   1.000
_cell.length_c   1.000
_cell.angle_alpha   90.00
_cell.angle_beta   90.00
_cell.angle_gamma   90.00
#
_symmetry.space_group_name_H-M   'P 1'
#
loop_
_entity.id
_entity.type
_entity.pdbx_description
1 polymer ?
#
loop_
_entity_poly.entity_id
_entity_poly.type
_entity_poly.pdbx_seq_one_letter_code
_entity_poly.pdbx_strand_id
1 'polypeptide(L)'
;MPTFLVLRRFHVAMDEMPAVSRRSKQIAIERFPDITWHHSHVVVDDAGTVNTYCVYEAPSEEIVRQHAASYGAHDVEAVHEIAGDVTPDDFPLS
;
A
#
# COMPACT_ATOMS: atom_id res chain seq x y z
N MET A 1 -16.68 0.92 0.67
CA MET A 1 -15.61 0.75 1.69
C MET A 1 -14.61 1.88 1.56
N PRO A 2 -13.98 2.30 2.67
CA PRO A 2 -12.94 3.33 2.60
C PRO A 2 -11.75 2.90 1.76
N THR A 3 -11.08 3.89 1.19
CA THR A 3 -9.83 3.70 0.45
C THR A 3 -8.70 4.34 1.25
N PHE A 4 -7.58 3.64 1.36
CA PHE A 4 -6.44 4.06 2.18
C PHE A 4 -5.17 4.23 1.36
N LEU A 5 -4.39 5.26 1.71
CA LEU A 5 -3.03 5.42 1.26
C LEU A 5 -2.11 4.87 2.35
N VAL A 6 -1.33 3.85 2.02
CA VAL A 6 -0.48 3.15 2.98
C VAL A 6 0.98 3.39 2.61
N LEU A 7 1.72 3.99 3.54
CA LEU A 7 3.15 4.27 3.37
C LEU A 7 3.94 3.22 4.13
N ARG A 8 4.83 2.52 3.41
CA ARG A 8 5.64 1.45 3.99
C ARG A 8 7.11 1.65 3.64
N ARG A 9 7.96 1.35 4.62
CA ARG A 9 9.41 1.28 4.42
C ARG A 9 9.84 -0.17 4.54
N PHE A 10 10.52 -0.68 3.50
CA PHE A 10 10.91 -2.08 3.44
C PHE A 10 12.33 -2.30 3.94
N HIS A 11 12.56 -3.50 4.52
CA HIS A 11 13.86 -3.93 5.06
C HIS A 11 14.55 -4.87 4.09
N VAL A 12 14.13 -4.90 2.84
CA VAL A 12 14.66 -5.78 1.80
C VAL A 12 15.12 -4.95 0.60
N ALA A 13 16.01 -5.53 -0.20
CA ALA A 13 16.49 -4.89 -1.41
C ALA A 13 15.44 -4.96 -2.53
N MET A 14 15.61 -4.12 -3.55
CA MET A 14 14.68 -4.04 -4.68
C MET A 14 14.46 -5.39 -5.39
N ASP A 15 15.51 -6.20 -5.51
CA ASP A 15 15.44 -7.50 -6.16
C ASP A 15 14.62 -8.52 -5.37
N GLU A 16 14.37 -8.28 -4.09
CA GLU A 16 13.52 -9.12 -3.24
C GLU A 16 12.05 -8.69 -3.27
N MET A 17 11.75 -7.50 -3.78
CA MET A 17 10.40 -6.95 -3.78
C MET A 17 9.36 -7.80 -4.55
N PRO A 18 9.69 -8.42 -5.70
CA PRO A 18 8.71 -9.29 -6.35
C PRO A 18 8.23 -10.44 -5.48
N ALA A 19 9.12 -11.07 -4.69
CA ALA A 19 8.75 -12.15 -3.79
C ALA A 19 7.88 -11.64 -2.63
N VAL A 20 8.24 -10.50 -2.06
CA VAL A 20 7.48 -9.86 -0.97
C VAL A 20 6.08 -9.48 -1.47
N SER A 21 5.99 -8.88 -2.65
CA SER A 21 4.71 -8.46 -3.24
C SER A 21 3.81 -9.65 -3.53
N ARG A 22 4.37 -10.74 -4.04
CA ARG A 22 3.62 -11.97 -4.31
C ARG A 22 3.07 -12.56 -3.01
N ARG A 23 3.88 -12.59 -1.95
CA ARG A 23 3.45 -13.06 -0.64
C ARG A 23 2.34 -12.19 -0.06
N SER A 24 2.47 -10.88 -0.16
CA SER A 24 1.45 -9.94 0.28
C SER A 24 0.12 -10.19 -0.41
N LYS A 25 0.15 -10.36 -1.75
CA LYS A 25 -1.03 -10.64 -2.56
C LYS A 25 -1.68 -11.97 -2.15
N GLN A 26 -0.87 -13.01 -1.96
CA GLN A 26 -1.37 -14.34 -1.58
C GLN A 26 -2.06 -14.29 -0.21
N ILE A 27 -1.44 -13.64 0.78
CA ILE A 27 -2.03 -13.51 2.11
C ILE A 27 -3.34 -12.70 2.06
N ALA A 28 -3.39 -11.64 1.26
CA ALA A 28 -4.61 -10.86 1.10
C ALA A 28 -5.75 -11.73 0.55
N ILE A 29 -5.49 -12.51 -0.48
CA ILE A 29 -6.49 -13.39 -1.09
C ILE A 29 -6.97 -14.45 -0.08
N GLU A 30 -6.06 -15.06 0.66
CA GLU A 30 -6.37 -16.20 1.54
C GLU A 30 -6.98 -15.79 2.88
N ARG A 31 -6.54 -14.66 3.46
CA ARG A 31 -6.87 -14.28 4.82
C ARG A 31 -7.61 -12.96 4.96
N PHE A 32 -7.53 -12.10 3.96
CA PHE A 32 -8.13 -10.76 3.99
C PHE A 32 -8.90 -10.49 2.70
N PRO A 33 -9.94 -11.28 2.41
CA PRO A 33 -10.65 -11.21 1.11
C PRO A 33 -11.38 -9.88 0.89
N ASP A 34 -11.61 -9.11 1.96
CA ASP A 34 -12.27 -7.81 1.86
C ASP A 34 -11.31 -6.68 1.45
N ILE A 35 -10.00 -6.97 1.37
CA ILE A 35 -9.02 -5.99 0.89
C ILE A 35 -8.91 -6.07 -0.62
N THR A 36 -9.03 -4.92 -1.27
CA THR A 36 -8.72 -4.76 -2.69
C THR A 36 -7.45 -3.93 -2.83
N TRP A 37 -6.41 -4.52 -3.38
CA TRP A 37 -5.17 -3.81 -3.68
C TRP A 37 -5.29 -3.19 -5.07
N HIS A 38 -5.40 -1.87 -5.13
CA HIS A 38 -5.55 -1.16 -6.40
C HIS A 38 -4.21 -1.03 -7.13
N HIS A 39 -3.23 -0.44 -6.48
CA HIS A 39 -1.88 -0.27 -7.03
C HIS A 39 -0.92 0.22 -5.96
N SER A 40 0.37 0.19 -6.29
CA SER A 40 1.43 0.73 -5.44
C SER A 40 2.45 1.46 -6.29
N HIS A 41 3.00 2.55 -5.74
CA HIS A 41 4.18 3.20 -6.28
C HIS A 41 5.38 2.74 -5.47
N VAL A 42 6.42 2.27 -6.14
CA VAL A 42 7.67 1.86 -5.51
C VAL A 42 8.68 2.98 -5.68
N VAL A 43 9.22 3.45 -4.58
CA VAL A 43 10.18 4.56 -4.56
C VAL A 43 11.44 4.08 -3.84
N VAL A 44 12.60 4.30 -4.44
CA VAL A 44 13.89 4.05 -3.79
C VAL A 44 14.47 5.41 -3.42
N ASP A 45 14.69 5.63 -2.13
CA ASP A 45 15.21 6.91 -1.65
C ASP A 45 16.74 7.02 -1.84
N ASP A 46 17.30 8.18 -1.47
CA ASP A 46 18.73 8.46 -1.66
C ASP A 46 19.64 7.50 -0.88
N ALA A 47 19.14 6.90 0.19
CA ALA A 47 19.87 5.90 0.97
C ALA A 47 19.75 4.49 0.41
N GLY A 48 18.98 4.30 -0.68
CA GLY A 48 18.74 2.99 -1.28
C GLY A 48 17.62 2.21 -0.59
N THR A 49 16.87 2.83 0.31
CA THR A 49 15.76 2.19 1.00
C THR A 49 14.53 2.15 0.11
N VAL A 50 13.88 0.98 0.05
CA VAL A 50 12.66 0.81 -0.73
C VAL A 50 11.46 1.25 0.10
N ASN A 51 10.68 2.16 -0.47
CA ASN A 51 9.42 2.63 0.13
C ASN A 51 8.29 2.39 -0.86
N THR A 52 7.10 2.10 -0.35
CA THR A 52 5.92 1.98 -1.20
C THR A 52 4.80 2.90 -0.72
N TYR A 53 4.07 3.42 -1.68
CA TYR A 53 2.86 4.19 -1.48
C TYR A 53 1.74 3.38 -2.13
N CYS A 54 0.98 2.67 -1.29
CA CYS A 54 -0.01 1.71 -1.76
C CYS A 54 -1.41 2.26 -1.60
N VAL A 55 -2.28 1.95 -2.55
CA VAL A 55 -3.70 2.30 -2.48
C VAL A 55 -4.49 1.01 -2.30
N TYR A 56 -5.19 0.92 -1.16
CA TYR A 56 -6.02 -0.22 -0.80
C TYR A 56 -7.43 0.22 -0.48
N GLU A 57 -8.40 -0.62 -0.84
CA GLU A 57 -9.76 -0.51 -0.37
C GLU A 57 -9.98 -1.59 0.67
N ALA A 58 -10.49 -1.24 1.85
CA ALA A 58 -10.67 -2.17 2.96
C ALA A 58 -11.76 -1.67 3.91
N PRO A 59 -12.35 -2.58 4.72
CA PRO A 59 -13.38 -2.19 5.68
C PRO A 59 -12.91 -1.20 6.75
N SER A 60 -11.63 -1.27 7.15
CA SER A 60 -11.08 -0.41 8.19
C SER A 60 -9.57 -0.31 8.10
N GLU A 61 -9.00 0.72 8.72
CA GLU A 61 -7.55 0.86 8.87
C GLU A 61 -6.94 -0.34 9.61
N GLU A 62 -7.64 -0.87 10.61
CA GLU A 62 -7.15 -2.01 11.38
C GLU A 62 -6.91 -3.22 10.50
N ILE A 63 -7.81 -3.52 9.58
CA ILE A 63 -7.65 -4.63 8.63
C ILE A 63 -6.41 -4.43 7.75
N VAL A 64 -6.18 -3.22 7.28
CA VAL A 64 -4.98 -2.89 6.50
C VAL A 64 -3.72 -3.16 7.32
N ARG A 65 -3.70 -2.74 8.58
CA ARG A 65 -2.56 -2.95 9.48
C ARG A 65 -2.35 -4.43 9.82
N GLN A 66 -3.42 -5.19 10.01
CA GLN A 66 -3.34 -6.63 10.24
C GLN A 66 -2.75 -7.36 9.04
N HIS A 67 -3.16 -6.99 7.83
CA HIS A 67 -2.60 -7.55 6.61
C HIS A 67 -1.10 -7.25 6.53
N ALA A 68 -0.69 -6.02 6.75
CA ALA A 68 0.71 -5.62 6.73
C ALA A 68 1.54 -6.41 7.74
N ALA A 69 1.02 -6.61 8.95
CA ALA A 69 1.71 -7.37 10.00
C ALA A 69 1.86 -8.85 9.65
N SER A 70 1.03 -9.38 8.77
CA SER A 70 0.99 -10.80 8.44
C SER A 70 2.19 -11.29 7.65
N TYR A 71 2.84 -10.44 6.88
CA TYR A 71 3.96 -10.87 6.05
C TYR A 71 5.30 -10.20 6.38
N GLY A 72 5.31 -9.18 7.22
CA GLY A 72 6.53 -8.57 7.72
C GLY A 72 7.42 -7.91 6.67
N ALA A 73 8.73 -7.87 6.95
CA ALA A 73 9.76 -7.32 6.06
C ALA A 73 9.63 -5.81 5.80
N HIS A 74 8.76 -5.11 6.52
CA HIS A 74 8.57 -3.67 6.36
C HIS A 74 7.99 -3.05 7.62
N ASP A 75 8.10 -1.73 7.71
CA ASP A 75 7.41 -0.91 8.70
C ASP A 75 6.29 -0.13 8.03
N VAL A 76 5.13 -0.09 8.64
CA VAL A 76 4.04 0.79 8.21
C VAL A 76 4.31 2.16 8.80
N GLU A 77 4.66 3.12 7.95
CA GLU A 77 4.98 4.49 8.37
C GLU A 77 3.70 5.30 8.60
N ALA A 78 2.68 5.09 7.77
CA ALA A 78 1.41 5.80 7.90
C ALA A 78 0.31 5.07 7.15
N VAL A 79 -0.92 5.22 7.63
CA VAL A 79 -2.13 4.81 6.94
C VAL A 79 -3.07 6.02 6.98
N HIS A 80 -3.45 6.50 5.80
CA HIS A 80 -4.37 7.64 5.67
C HIS A 80 -5.61 7.22 4.92
N GLU A 81 -6.79 7.55 5.44
CA GLU A 81 -8.01 7.39 4.66
C GLU A 81 -8.03 8.47 3.58
N ILE A 82 -8.25 8.05 2.34
CA ILE A 82 -8.31 8.98 1.21
C ILE A 82 -9.72 9.60 1.19
N ALA A 83 -9.78 10.92 1.30
CA ALA A 83 -11.04 11.65 1.26
C ALA A 83 -11.57 11.79 -0.17
N GLY A 84 -10.68 11.81 -1.15
CA GLY A 84 -11.03 11.92 -2.56
C GLY A 84 -9.79 12.15 -3.40
N ASP A 85 -9.96 12.04 -4.71
CA ASP A 85 -8.89 12.31 -5.67
C ASP A 85 -9.20 13.62 -6.40
N VAL A 86 -8.15 14.35 -6.73
CA VAL A 86 -8.25 15.61 -7.44
C VAL A 86 -7.41 15.51 -8.71
N THR A 87 -8.01 15.82 -9.84
CA THR A 87 -7.33 15.79 -11.13
C THR A 87 -7.50 17.12 -11.85
N PRO A 88 -6.67 17.41 -12.87
CA PRO A 88 -6.84 18.63 -13.67
C PRO A 88 -8.21 18.76 -14.31
N ASP A 89 -8.87 17.64 -14.63
CA ASP A 89 -10.19 17.64 -15.25
C ASP A 89 -11.27 18.17 -14.32
N ASP A 90 -11.03 18.16 -13.00
CA ASP A 90 -11.95 18.71 -12.02
C ASP A 90 -11.98 20.25 -12.05
N PHE A 91 -11.00 20.87 -12.71
CA PHE A 91 -10.82 22.32 -12.71
C PHE A 91 -10.67 22.87 -14.14
N PRO A 92 -11.72 22.81 -14.96
CA PRO A 92 -11.64 23.38 -16.30
C PRO A 92 -11.43 24.89 -16.23
N LEU A 93 -10.54 25.43 -17.09
CA LEU A 93 -10.19 26.84 -17.08
C LEU A 93 -11.08 27.72 -17.97
N SER A 94 -12.08 27.13 -18.60
CA SER A 94 -13.01 27.88 -19.46
C SER A 94 -14.42 27.37 -19.33
#